data_a7c7857c84a0498267303d2ecf955ea0
#
_entry.id   a7c7857c84a0498267303d2ecf955ea0
#
_cell.length_a   1.000
_cell.length_b   1.000
_cell.length_c   1.000
_cell.angle_alpha   90.00
_cell.angle_beta   90.00
_cell.angle_gamma   90.00
#
_symmetry.space_group_name_H-M   'P 1'
#
loop_
_entity.id
_entity.type
_entity.pdbx_description
1 polymer ?
#
loop_
_entity_poly.entity_id
_entity_poly.type
_entity_poly.pdbx_seq_one_letter_code
_entity_poly.pdbx_strand_id
1 'polypeptide(L)'
;VRGQKLPIFSGSGMSHNILAAQIARQAAIVGTKDEFAVVFAAIGVQYSEAEYFKRSLEESGALKRSVLFLNLADDPAIERIITPRVALTVAEYLAYDLGMHVLVILTDMTNYAEALREISAAREEVPGRKGYPGYLYTDLSTIYERAGRLKGRKGSVTQMPILTMPSDDITHPIPDLTGYITEGQLVLGRDLFRQGVYPPINILMSLSRIMKDGIGEGSTRADHQEISNQNYDAYSRAQEVRALAGIVGKAGLTPIDLNYMNFGDEF
;
A
#
# COMPACT_ATOMS: atom_id res chain seq x y z
N VAL A 1 -12.63 1.65 2.90
CA VAL A 1 -13.41 1.41 4.13
C VAL A 1 -12.52 1.68 5.34
N ARG A 2 -13.04 2.34 6.38
CA ARG A 2 -12.29 2.62 7.62
C ARG A 2 -12.03 1.33 8.39
N GLY A 3 -10.82 1.17 8.94
CA GLY A 3 -10.43 -0.02 9.69
C GLY A 3 -9.85 -1.17 8.86
N GLN A 4 -9.65 -0.97 7.56
CA GLN A 4 -9.02 -1.96 6.69
C GLN A 4 -7.49 -1.85 6.68
N LYS A 5 -6.85 -2.89 6.19
CA LYS A 5 -5.43 -2.92 5.85
C LYS A 5 -5.28 -3.19 4.34
N LEU A 6 -4.83 -2.18 3.61
CA LEU A 6 -4.64 -2.24 2.16
C LEU A 6 -3.20 -1.86 1.81
N PRO A 7 -2.34 -2.84 1.51
CA PRO A 7 -0.94 -2.59 1.20
C PRO A 7 -0.73 -2.04 -0.21
N ILE A 8 0.39 -1.35 -0.38
CA ILE A 8 0.94 -0.94 -1.67
C ILE A 8 2.18 -1.78 -1.94
N PHE A 9 2.15 -2.53 -3.04
CA PHE A 9 3.28 -3.30 -3.53
C PHE A 9 4.00 -2.50 -4.61
N SER A 10 5.25 -2.14 -4.35
CA SER A 10 6.10 -1.36 -5.25
C SER A 10 7.30 -2.15 -5.72
N GLY A 11 8.01 -1.64 -6.71
CA GLY A 11 9.34 -2.10 -7.09
C GLY A 11 10.43 -1.14 -6.62
N SER A 12 11.65 -1.62 -6.51
CA SER A 12 12.79 -0.77 -6.14
C SER A 12 12.96 0.39 -7.13
N GLY A 13 13.18 1.60 -6.59
CA GLY A 13 13.37 2.83 -7.37
C GLY A 13 12.09 3.41 -8.00
N MET A 14 10.91 2.95 -7.61
CA MET A 14 9.64 3.50 -8.03
C MET A 14 9.13 4.60 -7.07
N SER A 15 8.05 5.30 -7.47
CA SER A 15 7.55 6.50 -6.78
C SER A 15 6.70 6.24 -5.53
N HIS A 16 6.85 5.09 -4.86
CA HIS A 16 6.03 4.76 -3.69
C HIS A 16 6.19 5.73 -2.52
N ASN A 17 7.39 6.28 -2.31
CA ASN A 17 7.63 7.28 -1.27
C ASN A 17 6.91 8.60 -1.55
N ILE A 18 6.86 9.03 -2.82
CA ILE A 18 6.09 10.21 -3.26
C ILE A 18 4.60 9.97 -3.02
N LEU A 19 4.11 8.78 -3.40
CA LEU A 19 2.71 8.40 -3.21
C LEU A 19 2.35 8.32 -1.72
N ALA A 20 3.21 7.73 -0.88
CA ALA A 20 3.03 7.68 0.57
C ALA A 20 2.90 9.06 1.20
N ALA A 21 3.82 9.97 0.86
CA ALA A 21 3.79 11.35 1.32
C ALA A 21 2.54 12.10 0.84
N GLN A 22 2.13 11.90 -0.41
CA GLN A 22 0.92 12.50 -0.97
C GLN A 22 -0.34 12.01 -0.24
N ILE A 23 -0.47 10.71 0.00
CA ILE A 23 -1.59 10.14 0.75
C ILE A 23 -1.63 10.73 2.16
N ALA A 24 -0.50 10.78 2.88
CA ALA A 24 -0.43 11.34 4.22
C ALA A 24 -0.86 12.81 4.27
N ARG A 25 -0.48 13.62 3.26
CA ARG A 25 -0.86 15.03 3.16
C ARG A 25 -2.34 15.24 2.86
N GLN A 26 -2.91 14.44 1.96
CA GLN A 26 -4.27 14.60 1.43
C GLN A 26 -5.32 13.81 2.20
N ALA A 27 -4.91 12.83 3.02
CA ALA A 27 -5.83 12.01 3.78
C ALA A 27 -6.72 12.86 4.67
N ALA A 28 -8.02 12.64 4.56
CA ALA A 28 -9.05 13.28 5.37
C ALA A 28 -10.28 12.37 5.43
N ILE A 29 -11.14 12.62 6.41
CA ILE A 29 -12.43 11.96 6.49
C ILE A 29 -13.46 12.80 5.73
N VAL A 30 -14.10 12.19 4.75
CA VAL A 30 -15.16 12.85 3.97
C VAL A 30 -16.48 12.76 4.71
N GLY A 31 -17.19 13.89 4.79
CA GLY A 31 -18.58 13.95 5.25
C GLY A 31 -18.82 13.97 6.76
N THR A 32 -17.76 13.97 7.58
CA THR A 32 -17.90 14.08 9.05
C THR A 32 -16.92 15.11 9.63
N LYS A 33 -17.22 15.60 10.84
CA LYS A 33 -16.32 16.45 11.65
C LYS A 33 -15.49 15.60 12.63
N ASP A 34 -15.39 14.29 12.40
CA ASP A 34 -14.65 13.41 13.29
C ASP A 34 -13.15 13.75 13.25
N GLU A 35 -12.49 13.63 14.40
CA GLU A 35 -11.05 13.88 14.51
C GLU A 35 -10.25 12.82 13.74
N PHE A 36 -9.24 13.28 13.02
CA PHE A 36 -8.41 12.47 12.16
C PHE A 36 -6.92 12.70 12.41
N ALA A 37 -6.15 11.63 12.47
CA ALA A 37 -4.70 11.68 12.59
C ALA A 37 -4.02 10.73 11.61
N VAL A 38 -2.77 11.04 11.27
CA VAL A 38 -1.87 10.17 10.50
C VAL A 38 -0.74 9.71 11.43
N VAL A 39 -0.47 8.42 11.45
CA VAL A 39 0.75 7.85 12.03
C VAL A 39 1.61 7.34 10.88
N PHE A 40 2.76 7.96 10.68
CA PHE A 40 3.67 7.64 9.61
C PHE A 40 4.95 7.02 10.18
N ALA A 41 5.23 5.77 9.83
CA ALA A 41 6.44 5.08 10.23
C ALA A 41 7.30 4.74 9.01
N ALA A 42 8.45 5.40 8.90
CA ALA A 42 9.50 5.07 7.96
C ALA A 42 10.44 4.05 8.60
N ILE A 43 10.68 2.93 7.94
CA ILE A 43 11.33 1.73 8.47
C ILE A 43 12.54 1.41 7.60
N GLY A 44 13.75 1.62 8.14
CA GLY A 44 15.00 1.34 7.45
C GLY A 44 15.20 2.17 6.18
N VAL A 45 14.74 3.42 6.17
CA VAL A 45 14.84 4.33 5.01
C VAL A 45 16.16 5.08 5.02
N GLN A 46 16.57 5.60 3.84
CA GLN A 46 17.73 6.49 3.77
C GLN A 46 17.43 7.84 4.42
N TYR A 47 18.46 8.51 4.90
CA TYR A 47 18.34 9.83 5.52
C TYR A 47 17.64 10.86 4.60
N SER A 48 17.95 10.83 3.32
CA SER A 48 17.31 11.71 2.32
C SER A 48 15.81 11.46 2.17
N GLU A 49 15.37 10.22 2.31
CA GLU A 49 13.94 9.86 2.28
C GLU A 49 13.22 10.31 3.55
N ALA A 50 13.86 10.12 4.72
CA ALA A 50 13.33 10.59 6.00
C ALA A 50 13.14 12.12 6.00
N GLU A 51 14.14 12.87 5.53
CA GLU A 51 14.04 14.32 5.38
C GLU A 51 12.98 14.74 4.35
N TYR A 52 12.84 14.00 3.26
CA TYR A 52 11.76 14.24 2.29
C TYR A 52 10.38 14.09 2.94
N PHE A 53 10.13 13.04 3.70
CA PHE A 53 8.85 12.84 4.39
C PHE A 53 8.56 13.97 5.38
N LYS A 54 9.53 14.31 6.22
CA LYS A 54 9.42 15.38 7.20
C LYS A 54 9.07 16.70 6.53
N ARG A 55 9.88 17.14 5.57
CA ARG A 55 9.68 18.38 4.83
C ARG A 55 8.32 18.42 4.12
N SER A 56 7.95 17.33 3.44
CA SER A 56 6.67 17.22 2.72
C SER A 56 5.46 17.41 3.62
N LEU A 57 5.50 16.89 4.85
CA LEU A 57 4.42 17.05 5.84
C LEU A 57 4.46 18.42 6.52
N GLU A 58 5.62 18.99 6.74
CA GLU A 58 5.78 20.35 7.28
C GLU A 58 5.24 21.40 6.32
N GLU A 59 5.71 21.40 5.06
CA GLU A 59 5.31 22.37 4.03
C GLU A 59 3.81 22.34 3.73
N SER A 60 3.19 21.17 3.78
CA SER A 60 1.74 21.02 3.59
C SER A 60 0.91 21.35 4.82
N GLY A 61 1.52 21.56 5.97
CA GLY A 61 0.83 21.73 7.25
C GLY A 61 0.23 20.45 7.82
N ALA A 62 0.41 19.32 7.16
CA ALA A 62 -0.12 18.01 7.60
C ALA A 62 0.59 17.48 8.86
N LEU A 63 1.78 17.97 9.16
CA LEU A 63 2.55 17.58 10.36
C LEU A 63 1.77 17.84 11.66
N LYS A 64 0.92 18.88 11.71
CA LYS A 64 0.11 19.21 12.89
C LYS A 64 -0.86 18.10 13.31
N ARG A 65 -1.22 17.23 12.40
CA ARG A 65 -2.12 16.06 12.60
C ARG A 65 -1.41 14.73 12.41
N SER A 66 -0.08 14.74 12.41
CA SER A 66 0.73 13.54 12.12
C SER A 66 1.68 13.25 13.27
N VAL A 67 1.90 11.96 13.51
CA VAL A 67 2.99 11.44 14.35
C VAL A 67 3.97 10.73 13.43
N LEU A 68 5.25 11.09 13.51
CA LEU A 68 6.31 10.52 12.67
C LEU A 68 7.22 9.62 13.51
N PHE A 69 7.46 8.42 13.00
CA PHE A 69 8.50 7.51 13.45
C PHE A 69 9.49 7.34 12.30
N LEU A 70 10.74 7.71 12.50
CA LEU A 70 11.78 7.69 11.48
C LEU A 70 12.91 6.77 11.95
N ASN A 71 12.96 5.56 11.39
CA ASN A 71 14.06 4.62 11.56
C ASN A 71 14.89 4.62 10.28
N LEU A 72 16.19 4.91 10.43
CA LEU A 72 17.12 5.03 9.33
C LEU A 72 17.73 3.67 8.95
N ALA A 73 18.30 3.61 7.75
CA ALA A 73 18.93 2.39 7.25
C ALA A 73 20.17 1.96 8.05
N ASP A 74 20.86 2.89 8.67
CA ASP A 74 22.03 2.69 9.53
C ASP A 74 21.71 2.49 11.01
N ASP A 75 20.43 2.62 11.41
CA ASP A 75 19.99 2.28 12.76
C ASP A 75 20.03 0.76 12.99
N PRO A 76 20.21 0.31 14.24
CA PRO A 76 20.23 -1.12 14.58
C PRO A 76 18.99 -1.88 14.12
N ALA A 77 19.16 -3.13 13.65
CA ALA A 77 18.07 -3.98 13.16
C ALA A 77 16.94 -4.17 14.19
N ILE A 78 17.27 -4.18 15.50
CA ILE A 78 16.25 -4.31 16.55
C ILE A 78 15.32 -3.11 16.63
N GLU A 79 15.82 -1.89 16.40
CA GLU A 79 14.99 -0.68 16.35
C GLU A 79 14.03 -0.71 15.17
N ARG A 80 14.50 -1.26 14.04
CA ARG A 80 13.67 -1.46 12.85
C ARG A 80 12.48 -2.37 13.10
N ILE A 81 12.68 -3.45 13.90
CA ILE A 81 11.59 -4.35 14.30
C ILE A 81 10.62 -3.70 15.29
N ILE A 82 11.09 -2.83 16.16
CA ILE A 82 10.27 -2.17 17.17
C ILE A 82 9.43 -1.04 16.56
N THR A 83 9.96 -0.31 15.57
CA THR A 83 9.35 0.89 15.00
C THR A 83 7.87 0.71 14.59
N PRO A 84 7.44 -0.26 13.77
CA PRO A 84 6.04 -0.40 13.42
C PRO A 84 5.15 -0.76 14.60
N ARG A 85 5.67 -1.48 15.59
CA ARG A 85 4.95 -1.88 16.80
C ARG A 85 4.64 -0.70 17.69
N VAL A 86 5.61 0.19 17.89
CA VAL A 86 5.43 1.43 18.66
C VAL A 86 4.48 2.38 17.92
N ALA A 87 4.66 2.55 16.61
CA ALA A 87 3.77 3.36 15.78
C ALA A 87 2.30 2.91 15.89
N LEU A 88 2.05 1.61 15.81
CA LEU A 88 0.71 1.05 15.96
C LEU A 88 0.16 1.21 17.38
N THR A 89 1.00 1.12 18.42
CA THR A 89 0.57 1.37 19.80
C THR A 89 0.09 2.81 19.99
N VAL A 90 0.79 3.77 19.40
CA VAL A 90 0.34 5.17 19.40
C VAL A 90 -0.95 5.32 18.59
N ALA A 91 -1.07 4.67 17.43
CA ALA A 91 -2.26 4.71 16.62
C ALA A 91 -3.49 4.14 17.35
N GLU A 92 -3.32 3.03 18.07
CA GLU A 92 -4.39 2.43 18.89
C GLU A 92 -4.82 3.34 20.03
N TYR A 93 -3.89 3.99 20.72
CA TYR A 93 -4.21 4.97 21.76
C TYR A 93 -5.04 6.13 21.18
N LEU A 94 -4.60 6.73 20.07
CA LEU A 94 -5.33 7.81 19.41
C LEU A 94 -6.72 7.35 18.95
N ALA A 95 -6.83 6.13 18.44
CA ALA A 95 -8.08 5.62 17.91
C ALA A 95 -9.06 5.18 19.02
N TYR A 96 -8.60 4.37 19.96
CA TYR A 96 -9.51 3.68 20.87
C TYR A 96 -9.69 4.39 22.22
N ASP A 97 -8.72 5.17 22.66
CA ASP A 97 -8.84 5.97 23.88
C ASP A 97 -9.29 7.40 23.60
N LEU A 98 -8.76 8.04 22.55
CA LEU A 98 -9.16 9.41 22.17
C LEU A 98 -10.28 9.44 21.12
N GLY A 99 -10.68 8.32 20.55
CA GLY A 99 -11.82 8.23 19.62
C GLY A 99 -11.57 8.77 18.22
N MET A 100 -10.30 8.93 17.82
CA MET A 100 -9.90 9.45 16.51
C MET A 100 -9.97 8.39 15.42
N HIS A 101 -10.08 8.81 14.17
CA HIS A 101 -9.81 7.94 13.03
C HIS A 101 -8.36 8.11 12.60
N VAL A 102 -7.60 7.01 12.63
CA VAL A 102 -6.16 7.04 12.39
C VAL A 102 -5.82 6.29 11.10
N LEU A 103 -5.08 6.95 10.21
CA LEU A 103 -4.41 6.30 9.09
C LEU A 103 -2.95 6.02 9.47
N VAL A 104 -2.57 4.75 9.44
CA VAL A 104 -1.19 4.31 9.68
C VAL A 104 -0.54 3.98 8.35
N ILE A 105 0.57 4.62 8.04
CA ILE A 105 1.41 4.32 6.87
C ILE A 105 2.72 3.72 7.38
N LEU A 106 3.02 2.50 6.94
CA LEU A 106 4.25 1.76 7.30
C LEU A 106 5.08 1.58 6.03
N THR A 107 6.24 2.21 5.93
CA THR A 107 7.14 2.10 4.77
C THR A 107 8.62 2.04 5.20
N ASP A 108 9.44 1.06 4.83
CA ASP A 108 9.19 -0.08 3.95
C ASP A 108 9.10 -1.38 4.74
N MET A 109 8.04 -2.14 4.54
CA MET A 109 7.85 -3.42 5.25
C MET A 109 8.81 -4.52 4.75
N THR A 110 9.44 -4.34 3.60
CA THR A 110 10.53 -5.22 3.15
C THR A 110 11.74 -5.04 4.04
N ASN A 111 12.11 -3.80 4.39
CA ASN A 111 13.20 -3.54 5.33
C ASN A 111 12.93 -4.12 6.71
N TYR A 112 11.66 -4.11 7.14
CA TYR A 112 11.24 -4.79 8.37
C TYR A 112 11.50 -6.29 8.31
N ALA A 113 11.06 -6.95 7.23
CA ALA A 113 11.25 -8.40 7.06
C ALA A 113 12.73 -8.78 6.92
N GLU A 114 13.55 -7.94 6.29
CA GLU A 114 15.00 -8.12 6.23
C GLU A 114 15.64 -8.04 7.61
N ALA A 115 15.22 -7.12 8.48
CA ALA A 115 15.68 -7.05 9.85
C ALA A 115 15.30 -8.30 10.66
N LEU A 116 14.10 -8.86 10.45
CA LEU A 116 13.72 -10.16 11.04
C LEU A 116 14.63 -11.29 10.56
N ARG A 117 14.95 -11.33 9.26
CA ARG A 117 15.86 -12.33 8.69
C ARG A 117 17.25 -12.22 9.30
N GLU A 118 17.78 -11.01 9.45
CA GLU A 118 19.09 -10.75 10.06
C GLU A 118 19.14 -11.24 11.52
N ILE A 119 18.13 -10.90 12.33
CA ILE A 119 18.08 -11.31 13.73
C ILE A 119 17.87 -12.81 13.87
N SER A 120 17.02 -13.42 13.05
CA SER A 120 16.81 -14.88 13.03
C SER A 120 18.11 -15.62 12.68
N ALA A 121 18.85 -15.13 11.69
CA ALA A 121 20.16 -15.68 11.33
C ALA A 121 21.18 -15.54 12.47
N ALA A 122 21.23 -14.38 13.14
CA ALA A 122 22.11 -14.16 14.29
C ALA A 122 21.77 -15.05 15.49
N ARG A 123 20.54 -15.53 15.60
CA ARG A 123 20.07 -16.48 16.61
C ARG A 123 20.24 -17.94 16.20
N GLU A 124 20.80 -18.20 15.02
CA GLU A 124 20.94 -19.55 14.46
C GLU A 124 19.60 -20.31 14.35
N GLU A 125 18.50 -19.59 14.13
CA GLU A 125 17.18 -20.19 13.93
C GLU A 125 17.12 -20.91 12.58
N VAL A 126 16.34 -22.01 12.50
CA VAL A 126 16.18 -22.74 11.24
C VAL A 126 15.50 -21.86 10.21
N PRO A 127 16.12 -21.58 9.05
CA PRO A 127 15.53 -20.69 8.05
C PRO A 127 14.35 -21.34 7.34
N GLY A 128 13.32 -20.54 7.08
CA GLY A 128 12.23 -20.89 6.21
C GLY A 128 12.48 -20.51 4.75
N ARG A 129 11.41 -20.24 4.00
CA ARG A 129 11.45 -19.88 2.58
C ARG A 129 12.32 -18.63 2.33
N LYS A 130 13.27 -18.73 1.39
CA LYS A 130 14.24 -17.66 1.04
C LYS A 130 15.05 -17.11 2.23
N GLY A 131 15.25 -17.92 3.28
CA GLY A 131 16.04 -17.52 4.46
C GLY A 131 15.31 -16.66 5.49
N TYR A 132 14.02 -16.38 5.31
CA TYR A 132 13.22 -15.71 6.33
C TYR A 132 12.87 -16.68 7.46
N PRO A 133 12.61 -16.16 8.68
CA PRO A 133 12.20 -17.03 9.79
C PRO A 133 10.88 -17.74 9.46
N GLY A 134 10.72 -18.97 9.95
CA GLY A 134 9.50 -19.76 9.73
C GLY A 134 8.24 -19.09 10.28
N TYR A 135 8.37 -18.18 11.24
CA TYR A 135 7.28 -17.41 11.84
C TYR A 135 6.98 -16.07 11.14
N LEU A 136 7.56 -15.80 9.94
CA LEU A 136 7.35 -14.51 9.23
C LEU A 136 5.87 -14.20 9.05
N TYR A 137 5.05 -15.20 8.68
CA TYR A 137 3.59 -15.03 8.54
C TYR A 137 2.95 -14.55 9.84
N THR A 138 3.19 -15.24 10.94
CA THR A 138 2.63 -14.90 12.24
C THR A 138 3.10 -13.53 12.71
N ASP A 139 4.37 -13.21 12.50
CA ASP A 139 4.94 -11.93 12.87
C ASP A 139 4.29 -10.77 12.11
N LEU A 140 4.19 -10.85 10.77
CA LEU A 140 3.47 -9.86 9.95
C LEU A 140 1.99 -9.76 10.35
N SER A 141 1.34 -10.89 10.65
CA SER A 141 -0.06 -10.90 11.13
C SER A 141 -0.21 -10.10 12.42
N THR A 142 0.73 -10.20 13.37
CA THR A 142 0.68 -9.43 14.63
C THR A 142 0.75 -7.91 14.41
N ILE A 143 1.26 -7.47 13.27
CA ILE A 143 1.29 -6.06 12.87
C ILE A 143 0.00 -5.69 12.13
N TYR A 144 -0.33 -6.42 11.07
CA TYR A 144 -1.42 -6.03 10.18
C TYR A 144 -2.81 -6.23 10.81
N GLU A 145 -3.00 -7.23 11.66
CA GLU A 145 -4.27 -7.49 12.36
C GLU A 145 -4.62 -6.44 13.45
N ARG A 146 -3.72 -5.48 13.71
CA ARG A 146 -4.00 -4.32 14.56
C ARG A 146 -4.86 -3.26 13.88
N ALA A 147 -5.08 -3.35 12.56
CA ALA A 147 -6.07 -2.54 11.87
C ALA A 147 -7.49 -2.98 12.25
N GLY A 148 -8.40 -2.04 12.42
CA GLY A 148 -9.79 -2.39 12.67
C GLY A 148 -10.65 -1.27 13.22
N ARG A 149 -11.91 -1.64 13.45
CA ARG A 149 -12.89 -0.89 14.24
C ARG A 149 -13.39 -1.78 15.36
N LEU A 150 -13.29 -1.31 16.59
CA LEU A 150 -13.77 -2.06 17.74
C LEU A 150 -15.24 -1.70 18.04
N LYS A 151 -16.05 -2.74 18.29
CA LYS A 151 -17.44 -2.53 18.71
C LYS A 151 -17.47 -1.73 20.02
N GLY A 152 -18.26 -0.66 20.04
CA GLY A 152 -18.37 0.22 21.21
C GLY A 152 -17.30 1.31 21.30
N ARG A 153 -16.34 1.38 20.36
CA ARG A 153 -15.36 2.46 20.24
C ARG A 153 -15.67 3.32 19.01
N LYS A 154 -15.48 4.65 19.13
CA LYS A 154 -15.75 5.60 18.05
C LYS A 154 -14.67 5.55 16.97
N GLY A 155 -13.41 5.43 17.35
CA GLY A 155 -12.26 5.51 16.48
C GLY A 155 -12.03 4.26 15.60
N SER A 156 -11.04 4.38 14.74
CA SER A 156 -10.59 3.28 13.87
C SER A 156 -9.12 3.38 13.55
N VAL A 157 -8.45 2.25 13.35
CA VAL A 157 -7.09 2.15 12.82
C VAL A 157 -7.17 1.58 11.41
N THR A 158 -6.81 2.38 10.42
CA THR A 158 -6.69 1.97 9.02
C THR A 158 -5.21 1.87 8.68
N GLN A 159 -4.74 0.75 8.12
CA GLN A 159 -3.34 0.56 7.78
C GLN A 159 -3.12 0.59 6.27
N MET A 160 -2.05 1.24 5.86
CA MET A 160 -1.51 1.21 4.51
C MET A 160 -0.03 0.81 4.57
N PRO A 161 0.26 -0.50 4.67
CA PRO A 161 1.62 -0.98 4.58
C PRO A 161 2.15 -0.79 3.16
N ILE A 162 3.38 -0.34 3.03
CA ILE A 162 4.07 -0.21 1.75
C ILE A 162 5.28 -1.14 1.79
N LEU A 163 5.45 -1.93 0.75
CA LEU A 163 6.58 -2.83 0.60
C LEU A 163 7.19 -2.74 -0.80
N THR A 164 8.48 -2.98 -0.86
CA THR A 164 9.22 -3.11 -2.11
C THR A 164 9.39 -4.59 -2.45
N MET A 165 8.85 -5.02 -3.59
CA MET A 165 9.00 -6.41 -4.05
C MET A 165 10.42 -6.66 -4.55
N PRO A 166 11.19 -7.58 -3.93
CA PRO A 166 12.49 -7.96 -4.46
C PRO A 166 12.37 -8.51 -5.89
N SER A 167 13.14 -7.95 -6.81
CA SER A 167 13.12 -8.29 -8.26
C SER A 167 11.76 -8.12 -8.93
N ASP A 168 10.89 -7.24 -8.41
CA ASP A 168 9.49 -7.06 -8.84
C ASP A 168 8.65 -8.36 -8.78
N ASP A 169 9.08 -9.34 -7.97
CA ASP A 169 8.46 -10.66 -7.85
C ASP A 169 7.34 -10.65 -6.79
N ILE A 170 6.09 -10.60 -7.23
CA ILE A 170 4.92 -10.64 -6.34
C ILE A 170 4.77 -11.98 -5.60
N THR A 171 5.43 -13.04 -6.08
CA THR A 171 5.44 -14.38 -5.43
C THR A 171 6.51 -14.52 -4.36
N HIS A 172 7.32 -13.47 -4.15
CA HIS A 172 8.29 -13.41 -3.05
C HIS A 172 7.57 -13.51 -1.70
N PRO A 173 8.16 -14.15 -0.65
CA PRO A 173 7.49 -14.36 0.64
C PRO A 173 6.86 -13.10 1.25
N ILE A 174 7.51 -11.95 1.11
CA ILE A 174 7.02 -10.70 1.72
C ILE A 174 5.70 -10.23 1.09
N PRO A 175 5.59 -9.96 -0.22
CA PRO A 175 4.32 -9.59 -0.83
C PRO A 175 3.29 -10.73 -0.79
N ASP A 176 3.70 -11.99 -0.97
CA ASP A 176 2.81 -13.15 -0.93
C ASP A 176 2.08 -13.26 0.41
N LEU A 177 2.81 -13.27 1.53
CA LEU A 177 2.23 -13.33 2.86
C LEU A 177 1.44 -12.06 3.22
N THR A 178 1.92 -10.88 2.84
CA THR A 178 1.22 -9.62 3.07
C THR A 178 -0.13 -9.61 2.34
N GLY A 179 -0.17 -10.01 1.08
CA GLY A 179 -1.41 -10.12 0.31
C GLY A 179 -2.39 -11.14 0.86
N TYR A 180 -1.89 -12.17 1.53
CA TYR A 180 -2.73 -13.19 2.18
C TYR A 180 -3.38 -12.70 3.47
N ILE A 181 -2.65 -11.88 4.26
CA ILE A 181 -3.13 -11.36 5.55
C ILE A 181 -4.09 -10.18 5.36
N THR A 182 -3.92 -9.38 4.32
CA THR A 182 -4.62 -8.10 4.12
C THR A 182 -5.87 -8.22 3.25
N GLU A 183 -6.68 -7.17 3.16
CA GLU A 183 -7.94 -7.16 2.40
C GLU A 183 -7.76 -6.92 0.89
N GLY A 184 -6.56 -7.01 0.38
CA GLY A 184 -6.21 -6.80 -1.03
C GLY A 184 -4.83 -6.18 -1.18
N GLN A 185 -4.53 -5.62 -2.33
CA GLN A 185 -3.28 -4.91 -2.61
C GLN A 185 -3.47 -3.90 -3.75
N LEU A 186 -2.70 -2.82 -3.69
CA LEU A 186 -2.44 -1.92 -4.82
C LEU A 186 -1.04 -2.23 -5.35
N VAL A 187 -0.93 -2.58 -6.63
CA VAL A 187 0.35 -2.94 -7.25
C VAL A 187 0.82 -1.82 -8.16
N LEU A 188 2.01 -1.29 -7.92
CA LEU A 188 2.64 -0.33 -8.82
C LEU A 188 3.35 -1.06 -9.96
N GLY A 189 3.05 -0.68 -11.21
CA GLY A 189 3.60 -1.27 -12.41
C GLY A 189 4.84 -0.53 -12.90
N ARG A 190 5.96 -1.23 -13.08
CA ARG A 190 7.20 -0.63 -13.58
C ARG A 190 7.06 -0.10 -15.01
N ASP A 191 6.27 -0.77 -15.84
CA ASP A 191 6.07 -0.33 -17.23
C ASP A 191 5.27 0.97 -17.29
N LEU A 192 4.24 1.12 -16.45
CA LEU A 192 3.49 2.37 -16.29
C LEU A 192 4.38 3.50 -15.75
N PHE A 193 5.24 3.18 -14.78
CA PHE A 193 6.21 4.15 -14.24
C PHE A 193 7.18 4.64 -15.33
N ARG A 194 7.70 3.74 -16.18
CA ARG A 194 8.57 4.11 -17.31
C ARG A 194 7.86 4.95 -18.37
N GLN A 195 6.55 4.77 -18.53
CA GLN A 195 5.70 5.58 -19.41
C GLN A 195 5.36 6.95 -18.84
N GLY A 196 5.78 7.24 -17.59
CA GLY A 196 5.50 8.52 -16.92
C GLY A 196 4.09 8.60 -16.31
N VAL A 197 3.36 7.51 -16.22
CA VAL A 197 2.04 7.47 -15.56
C VAL A 197 2.21 7.64 -14.05
N TYR A 198 1.44 8.55 -13.45
CA TYR A 198 1.46 8.77 -12.02
C TYR A 198 0.04 8.94 -11.44
N PRO A 199 -0.31 8.20 -10.36
CA PRO A 199 0.44 7.07 -9.81
C PRO A 199 0.44 5.86 -10.75
N PRO A 200 1.55 5.08 -10.83
CA PRO A 200 1.67 4.00 -11.80
C PRO A 200 0.97 2.72 -11.31
N ILE A 201 -0.32 2.79 -11.01
CA ILE A 201 -1.10 1.67 -10.46
C ILE A 201 -1.47 0.69 -11.58
N ASN A 202 -1.02 -0.55 -11.45
CA ASN A 202 -1.44 -1.65 -12.31
C ASN A 202 -2.81 -2.16 -11.83
N ILE A 203 -3.86 -1.76 -12.52
CA ILE A 203 -5.25 -2.05 -12.16
C ILE A 203 -5.53 -3.55 -12.20
N LEU A 204 -4.99 -4.28 -13.18
CA LEU A 204 -5.26 -5.71 -13.36
C LEU A 204 -4.65 -6.58 -12.26
N MET A 205 -3.56 -6.12 -11.64
CA MET A 205 -2.92 -6.80 -10.51
C MET A 205 -3.39 -6.29 -9.15
N SER A 206 -4.14 -5.19 -9.12
CA SER A 206 -4.65 -4.59 -7.90
C SER A 206 -6.01 -5.16 -7.53
N LEU A 207 -6.26 -5.32 -6.24
CA LEU A 207 -7.46 -5.97 -5.72
C LEU A 207 -7.87 -5.33 -4.40
N SER A 208 -9.17 -5.14 -4.19
CA SER A 208 -9.76 -4.85 -2.88
C SER A 208 -10.93 -5.80 -2.62
N ARG A 209 -10.78 -6.72 -1.65
CA ARG A 209 -11.81 -7.72 -1.30
C ARG A 209 -13.05 -7.11 -0.68
N ILE A 210 -12.92 -5.95 -0.03
CA ILE A 210 -14.03 -5.26 0.65
C ILE A 210 -14.50 -4.02 -0.10
N MET A 211 -14.12 -3.85 -1.37
CA MET A 211 -14.58 -2.73 -2.19
C MET A 211 -16.10 -2.71 -2.29
N LYS A 212 -16.75 -3.88 -2.42
CA LYS A 212 -18.20 -4.01 -2.51
C LYS A 212 -18.96 -3.38 -1.35
N ASP A 213 -18.36 -3.39 -0.15
CA ASP A 213 -18.96 -2.82 1.06
C ASP A 213 -18.79 -1.28 1.14
N GLY A 214 -17.98 -0.71 0.25
CA GLY A 214 -17.67 0.72 0.21
C GLY A 214 -18.24 1.47 -0.98
N ILE A 215 -18.93 0.80 -1.89
CA ILE A 215 -19.48 1.39 -3.11
C ILE A 215 -20.97 1.06 -3.29
N GLY A 216 -21.65 1.82 -4.15
CA GLY A 216 -23.05 1.65 -4.45
C GLY A 216 -23.96 2.58 -3.66
N GLU A 217 -25.24 2.26 -3.63
CA GLU A 217 -26.30 3.10 -3.04
C GLU A 217 -26.00 3.47 -1.57
N GLY A 218 -26.08 4.76 -1.28
CA GLY A 218 -25.76 5.30 0.06
C GLY A 218 -24.28 5.65 0.29
N SER A 219 -23.37 5.18 -0.56
CA SER A 219 -21.92 5.47 -0.47
C SER A 219 -21.40 6.19 -1.72
N THR A 220 -21.77 5.71 -2.91
CA THR A 220 -21.39 6.26 -4.21
C THR A 220 -22.57 6.16 -5.17
N ARG A 221 -22.37 6.38 -6.49
CA ARG A 221 -23.42 6.17 -7.50
C ARG A 221 -23.91 4.71 -7.47
N ALA A 222 -25.19 4.50 -7.71
CA ALA A 222 -25.81 3.17 -7.70
C ALA A 222 -25.18 2.21 -8.73
N ASP A 223 -24.78 2.72 -9.89
CA ASP A 223 -24.15 1.97 -10.98
C ASP A 223 -22.61 1.83 -10.88
N HIS A 224 -22.01 2.23 -9.74
CA HIS A 224 -20.55 2.23 -9.58
C HIS A 224 -19.93 0.85 -9.83
N GLN A 225 -20.54 -0.22 -9.31
CA GLN A 225 -20.01 -1.57 -9.49
C GLN A 225 -20.03 -2.01 -10.96
N GLU A 226 -21.11 -1.69 -11.68
CA GLU A 226 -21.27 -2.08 -13.10
C GLU A 226 -20.26 -1.34 -13.96
N ILE A 227 -20.11 -0.03 -13.77
CA ILE A 227 -19.14 0.80 -14.49
C ILE A 227 -17.72 0.36 -14.18
N SER A 228 -17.40 0.05 -12.92
CA SER A 228 -16.08 -0.47 -12.53
C SER A 228 -15.78 -1.78 -13.27
N ASN A 229 -16.73 -2.70 -13.31
CA ASN A 229 -16.57 -3.98 -14.02
C ASN A 229 -16.36 -3.77 -15.53
N GLN A 230 -17.13 -2.89 -16.15
CA GLN A 230 -17.00 -2.57 -17.59
C GLN A 230 -15.65 -1.94 -17.92
N ASN A 231 -15.18 -0.98 -17.09
CA ASN A 231 -13.87 -0.36 -17.28
C ASN A 231 -12.74 -1.36 -17.10
N TYR A 232 -12.84 -2.25 -16.11
CA TYR A 232 -11.86 -3.31 -15.88
C TYR A 232 -11.77 -4.27 -17.08
N ASP A 233 -12.92 -4.71 -17.61
CA ASP A 233 -13.00 -5.59 -18.77
C ASP A 233 -12.43 -4.91 -20.03
N ALA A 234 -12.85 -3.67 -20.29
CA ALA A 234 -12.37 -2.89 -21.43
C ALA A 234 -10.85 -2.64 -21.36
N TYR A 235 -10.30 -2.34 -20.15
CA TYR A 235 -8.87 -2.17 -19.96
C TYR A 235 -8.09 -3.48 -20.13
N SER A 236 -8.64 -4.60 -19.62
CA SER A 236 -8.06 -5.93 -19.86
C SER A 236 -7.97 -6.23 -21.35
N ARG A 237 -9.05 -5.97 -22.08
CA ARG A 237 -9.09 -6.13 -23.54
C ARG A 237 -8.08 -5.23 -24.26
N ALA A 238 -7.95 -3.99 -23.82
CA ALA A 238 -6.94 -3.06 -24.37
C ALA A 238 -5.51 -3.60 -24.21
N GLN A 239 -5.17 -4.24 -23.08
CA GLN A 239 -3.85 -4.84 -22.87
C GLN A 239 -3.62 -6.06 -23.78
N GLU A 240 -4.62 -6.91 -23.97
CA GLU A 240 -4.57 -8.03 -24.93
C GLU A 240 -4.32 -7.53 -26.36
N VAL A 241 -5.04 -6.50 -26.78
CA VAL A 241 -4.86 -5.89 -28.11
C VAL A 241 -3.49 -5.26 -28.28
N ARG A 242 -2.93 -4.62 -27.24
CA ARG A 242 -1.55 -4.10 -27.27
C ARG A 242 -0.53 -5.22 -27.47
N ALA A 243 -0.71 -6.35 -26.78
CA ALA A 243 0.15 -7.51 -26.96
C ALA A 243 0.05 -8.07 -28.38
N LEU A 244 -1.18 -8.16 -28.93
CA LEU A 244 -1.42 -8.58 -30.30
C LEU A 244 -0.78 -7.63 -31.33
N ALA A 245 -0.93 -6.31 -31.12
CA ALA A 245 -0.31 -5.27 -31.96
C ALA A 245 1.21 -5.38 -32.03
N GLY A 246 1.84 -5.81 -30.94
CA GLY A 246 3.28 -6.10 -30.90
C GLY A 246 3.72 -7.26 -31.81
N ILE A 247 2.81 -8.16 -32.15
CA ILE A 247 3.07 -9.34 -33.00
C ILE A 247 2.71 -9.06 -34.45
N VAL A 248 1.48 -8.57 -34.70
CA VAL A 248 0.94 -8.42 -36.08
C VAL A 248 1.06 -7.01 -36.65
N GLY A 249 1.51 -6.04 -35.83
CA GLY A 249 1.50 -4.62 -36.17
C GLY A 249 0.11 -3.98 -36.07
N LYS A 250 0.05 -2.66 -35.96
CA LYS A 250 -1.21 -1.91 -35.89
C LYS A 250 -2.12 -2.08 -37.12
N ALA A 251 -1.52 -2.31 -38.29
CA ALA A 251 -2.26 -2.53 -39.55
C ALA A 251 -3.04 -3.86 -39.57
N GLY A 252 -2.69 -4.81 -38.71
CA GLY A 252 -3.39 -6.09 -38.59
C GLY A 252 -4.56 -6.08 -37.60
N LEU A 253 -4.84 -4.96 -36.93
CA LEU A 253 -5.90 -4.82 -35.95
C LEU A 253 -7.24 -4.48 -36.60
N THR A 254 -8.33 -4.97 -36.02
CA THR A 254 -9.69 -4.56 -36.41
C THR A 254 -10.01 -3.15 -35.88
N PRO A 255 -11.02 -2.46 -36.48
CA PRO A 255 -11.48 -1.16 -35.94
C PRO A 255 -11.92 -1.22 -34.48
N ILE A 256 -12.50 -2.34 -34.04
CA ILE A 256 -12.90 -2.55 -32.65
C ILE A 256 -11.66 -2.64 -31.74
N ASP A 257 -10.64 -3.36 -32.16
CA ASP A 257 -9.38 -3.47 -31.41
C ASP A 257 -8.70 -2.10 -31.27
N LEU A 258 -8.72 -1.28 -32.32
CA LEU A 258 -8.19 0.09 -32.25
C LEU A 258 -8.96 0.96 -31.26
N ASN A 259 -10.28 0.80 -31.14
CA ASN A 259 -11.07 1.51 -30.14
C ASN A 259 -10.72 1.09 -28.72
N TYR A 260 -10.52 -0.21 -28.45
CA TYR A 260 -10.05 -0.68 -27.15
C TYR A 260 -8.64 -0.16 -26.81
N MET A 261 -7.76 -0.12 -27.80
CA MET A 261 -6.41 0.40 -27.60
C MET A 261 -6.42 1.90 -27.26
N ASN A 262 -7.23 2.69 -27.97
CA ASN A 262 -7.40 4.12 -27.69
C ASN A 262 -8.02 4.33 -26.30
N PHE A 263 -9.04 3.57 -25.92
CA PHE A 263 -9.60 3.62 -24.57
C PHE A 263 -8.53 3.34 -23.50
N GLY A 264 -7.70 2.32 -23.70
CA GLY A 264 -6.65 2.00 -22.76
C GLY A 264 -5.50 3.03 -22.69
N ASP A 265 -5.35 3.88 -23.72
CA ASP A 265 -4.39 4.99 -23.73
C ASP A 265 -4.93 6.23 -22.99
N GLU A 266 -6.27 6.42 -23.02
CA GLU A 266 -6.96 7.53 -22.35
C GLU A 266 -7.29 7.24 -20.88
N PHE A 267 -7.52 5.96 -20.54
CA PHE A 267 -7.87 5.50 -19.19
C PHE A 267 -6.68 5.47 -18.24
#